data_5e7403a4bdf9737730f38d10063070f4
#
_entry.id   5e7403a4bdf9737730f38d10063070f4
#
_cell.length_a   1.000
_cell.length_b   1.000
_cell.length_c   1.000
_cell.angle_alpha   90.00
_cell.angle_beta   90.00
_cell.angle_gamma   90.00
#
_symmetry.space_group_name_H-M   'P 1'
#
loop_
_entity.id
_entity.type
_entity.pdbx_description
1 polymer ?
#
loop_
_entity_poly.entity_id
_entity_poly.type
_entity_poly.pdbx_seq_one_letter_code
_entity_poly.pdbx_strand_id
1 'polypeptide(L)'
;MGIIIKKTITIKDENDWFRVAPPKGKEKQWKDGYSAKEFAKFVSYGDFKELVQSVLNEISIKTRADFIGEPEVETKLPQRGEGRNHDLLLYNKDIVIGIEAKVNEPFGDNGIHEEYNNPKTSNNKKERIEKLLEMIVPGKSIEDLEIKNLQYQLFTATAGTLLEAYDKGNDKCVFLVLTFHEKEHEANPDNKEAFKKFVNVVCDEGQNSQVFRVKRDDDTEGKDITCWFIERDIAFTPQTFKID
;
A
#
# COMPACT_ATOMS: atom_id res chain seq x y z
N MET A 1 2.99 -10.96 18.33
CA MET A 1 3.34 -9.94 17.34
C MET A 1 3.30 -8.59 18.02
N GLY A 2 4.44 -7.93 18.21
CA GLY A 2 4.52 -6.55 18.70
C GLY A 2 4.19 -5.60 17.58
N ILE A 3 3.49 -4.54 17.86
CA ILE A 3 3.16 -3.48 16.93
C ILE A 3 3.23 -2.19 17.72
N ILE A 4 3.79 -1.28 17.27
CA ILE A 4 3.83 -0.16 16.39
C ILE A 4 4.42 1.02 16.94
N ILE A 5 5.10 1.69 16.15
CA ILE A 5 5.58 2.92 16.71
C ILE A 5 6.07 3.84 15.61
N LYS A 6 5.60 5.05 15.59
CA LYS A 6 6.25 6.13 14.86
C LYS A 6 7.19 6.87 15.82
N LYS A 7 8.51 6.87 15.52
CA LYS A 7 9.53 7.64 16.27
C LYS A 7 9.55 7.39 17.79
N THR A 8 9.55 6.13 18.21
CA THR A 8 9.56 5.75 19.63
C THR A 8 8.25 5.96 20.42
N ILE A 9 7.17 6.40 19.80
CA ILE A 9 5.88 6.58 20.47
C ILE A 9 4.99 5.37 20.15
N THR A 10 4.62 4.63 21.18
CA THR A 10 3.63 3.54 21.05
C THR A 10 2.26 4.15 20.80
N ILE A 11 1.62 3.73 19.70
CA ILE A 11 0.24 4.08 19.37
C ILE A 11 -0.65 3.03 19.99
N LYS A 12 -1.57 3.46 20.84
CA LYS A 12 -2.48 2.56 21.59
C LYS A 12 -3.88 2.54 21.01
N ASP A 13 -4.31 3.66 20.44
CA ASP A 13 -5.66 3.87 19.91
C ASP A 13 -5.65 4.83 18.70
N GLU A 14 -6.82 5.05 18.11
CA GLU A 14 -6.97 5.94 16.96
C GLU A 14 -6.68 7.42 17.28
N ASN A 15 -6.83 7.85 18.54
CA ASN A 15 -6.53 9.22 18.95
C ASN A 15 -5.01 9.43 19.03
N ASP A 16 -4.28 8.45 19.56
CA ASP A 16 -2.82 8.44 19.53
C ASP A 16 -2.34 8.43 18.06
N TRP A 17 -2.98 7.63 17.20
CA TRP A 17 -2.66 7.59 15.77
C TRP A 17 -2.80 8.96 15.13
N PHE A 18 -3.96 9.61 15.28
CA PHE A 18 -4.18 10.95 14.74
C PHE A 18 -3.18 11.99 15.25
N ARG A 19 -2.85 11.93 16.53
CA ARG A 19 -1.89 12.85 17.15
C ARG A 19 -0.47 12.69 16.59
N VAL A 20 -0.04 11.46 16.30
CA VAL A 20 1.34 11.14 15.92
C VAL A 20 1.51 11.10 14.40
N ALA A 21 0.51 10.62 13.69
CA ALA A 21 0.51 10.39 12.26
C ALA A 21 -0.86 10.76 11.65
N PRO A 22 -1.24 12.05 11.65
CA PRO A 22 -2.47 12.46 11.01
C PRO A 22 -2.38 12.25 9.50
N PRO A 23 -3.48 11.87 8.82
CA PRO A 23 -3.52 11.84 7.37
C PRO A 23 -3.26 13.22 6.80
N LYS A 24 -2.82 13.31 5.55
CA LYS A 24 -2.46 14.59 4.88
C LYS A 24 -3.58 15.63 4.95
N GLY A 25 -4.85 15.19 4.86
CA GLY A 25 -6.05 16.05 4.98
C GLY A 25 -6.43 16.39 6.42
N LYS A 26 -5.69 15.89 7.41
CA LYS A 26 -5.95 16.09 8.85
C LYS A 26 -7.42 15.82 9.22
N GLU A 27 -8.06 16.71 9.97
CA GLU A 27 -9.45 16.56 10.44
C GLU A 27 -10.47 16.35 9.31
N LYS A 28 -10.18 16.80 8.10
CA LYS A 28 -11.07 16.59 6.94
C LYS A 28 -11.17 15.12 6.54
N GLN A 29 -10.09 14.38 6.70
CA GLN A 29 -10.00 12.94 6.41
C GLN A 29 -10.12 12.07 7.67
N TRP A 30 -10.21 12.67 8.86
CA TRP A 30 -10.33 11.95 10.13
C TRP A 30 -11.78 11.92 10.62
N LYS A 31 -12.63 11.22 9.88
CA LYS A 31 -14.06 11.08 10.19
C LYS A 31 -14.46 9.62 10.11
N ASP A 32 -15.51 9.25 10.85
CA ASP A 32 -16.09 7.92 10.72
C ASP A 32 -16.53 7.67 9.27
N GLY A 33 -16.28 6.47 8.78
CA GLY A 33 -16.50 6.10 7.38
C GLY A 33 -15.40 6.53 6.40
N TYR A 34 -14.31 7.13 6.87
CA TYR A 34 -13.13 7.44 6.04
C TYR A 34 -12.01 6.44 6.32
N SER A 35 -11.28 6.06 5.27
CA SER A 35 -10.26 4.99 5.31
C SER A 35 -9.24 5.18 6.43
N ALA A 36 -8.69 6.38 6.60
CA ALA A 36 -7.67 6.65 7.60
C ALA A 36 -8.14 6.35 9.03
N LYS A 37 -9.38 6.77 9.38
CA LYS A 37 -9.91 6.55 10.73
C LYS A 37 -10.38 5.12 10.96
N GLU A 38 -11.09 4.53 9.98
CA GLU A 38 -11.55 3.15 10.10
C GLU A 38 -10.37 2.17 10.16
N PHE A 39 -9.33 2.43 9.39
CA PHE A 39 -8.11 1.64 9.46
C PHE A 39 -7.40 1.77 10.82
N ALA A 40 -7.26 2.98 11.35
CA ALA A 40 -6.66 3.19 12.68
C ALA A 40 -7.43 2.45 13.79
N LYS A 41 -8.78 2.48 13.74
CA LYS A 41 -9.63 1.69 14.65
C LYS A 41 -9.39 0.20 14.49
N PHE A 42 -9.37 -0.31 13.25
CA PHE A 42 -9.13 -1.73 12.98
C PHE A 42 -7.78 -2.21 13.49
N VAL A 43 -6.72 -1.42 13.32
CA VAL A 43 -5.40 -1.74 13.86
C VAL A 43 -5.38 -1.73 15.39
N SER A 44 -6.14 -0.81 16.01
CA SER A 44 -6.15 -0.62 17.47
C SER A 44 -7.03 -1.65 18.19
N TYR A 45 -8.19 -1.97 17.64
CA TYR A 45 -9.25 -2.71 18.34
C TYR A 45 -9.74 -3.96 17.61
N GLY A 46 -9.38 -4.11 16.32
CA GLY A 46 -9.82 -5.25 15.51
C GLY A 46 -8.82 -6.40 15.48
N ASP A 47 -9.14 -7.40 14.66
CA ASP A 47 -8.36 -8.63 14.51
C ASP A 47 -7.18 -8.43 13.51
N PHE A 48 -6.53 -7.25 13.58
CA PHE A 48 -5.48 -6.89 12.63
C PHE A 48 -4.26 -7.82 12.71
N LYS A 49 -3.91 -8.29 13.91
CA LYS A 49 -2.80 -9.24 14.10
C LYS A 49 -3.08 -10.58 13.46
N GLU A 50 -4.30 -11.06 13.63
CA GLU A 50 -4.82 -12.30 13.05
C GLU A 50 -4.86 -12.22 11.53
N LEU A 51 -5.27 -11.06 11.00
CA LEU A 51 -5.23 -10.78 9.57
C LEU A 51 -3.80 -10.87 9.02
N VAL A 52 -2.84 -10.18 9.62
CA VAL A 52 -1.45 -10.23 9.18
C VAL A 52 -0.89 -11.64 9.26
N GLN A 53 -1.20 -12.38 10.33
CA GLN A 53 -0.78 -13.78 10.44
C GLN A 53 -1.41 -14.67 9.37
N SER A 54 -2.67 -14.45 9.03
CA SER A 54 -3.35 -15.15 7.94
C SER A 54 -2.69 -14.89 6.59
N VAL A 55 -2.36 -13.62 6.30
CA VAL A 55 -1.63 -13.22 5.09
C VAL A 55 -0.28 -13.93 5.00
N LEU A 56 0.51 -13.94 6.08
CA LEU A 56 1.80 -14.60 6.12
C LEU A 56 1.71 -16.12 5.92
N ASN A 57 0.69 -16.74 6.51
CA ASN A 57 0.43 -18.18 6.34
C ASN A 57 0.09 -18.54 4.89
N GLU A 58 -0.75 -17.72 4.23
CA GLU A 58 -1.13 -17.90 2.81
C GLU A 58 0.08 -17.93 1.89
N ILE A 59 1.02 -17.00 2.09
CA ILE A 59 2.25 -16.93 1.30
C ILE A 59 3.38 -17.81 1.85
N SER A 60 3.08 -18.68 2.82
CA SER A 60 4.02 -19.62 3.44
C SER A 60 5.25 -18.97 4.08
N ILE A 61 5.14 -17.74 4.54
CA ILE A 61 6.21 -17.04 5.26
C ILE A 61 6.07 -17.28 6.76
N LYS A 62 7.09 -17.93 7.32
CA LYS A 62 7.20 -18.16 8.76
C LYS A 62 8.15 -17.15 9.37
N THR A 63 7.64 -16.23 10.16
CA THR A 63 8.44 -15.33 10.98
C THR A 63 8.06 -15.44 12.45
N ARG A 64 9.08 -15.41 13.33
CA ARG A 64 8.89 -15.30 14.79
C ARG A 64 9.24 -13.90 15.28
N ALA A 65 9.75 -13.05 14.41
CA ALA A 65 10.11 -11.70 14.76
C ALA A 65 8.85 -10.82 14.89
N ASP A 66 8.85 -9.96 15.88
CA ASP A 66 7.85 -8.92 16.02
C ASP A 66 7.98 -7.91 14.87
N PHE A 67 6.85 -7.32 14.50
CA PHE A 67 6.82 -6.26 13.50
C PHE A 67 6.97 -4.90 14.17
N ILE A 68 7.70 -4.02 13.51
CA ILE A 68 7.61 -2.59 13.70
C ILE A 68 6.58 -2.07 12.71
N GLY A 69 5.63 -1.26 13.16
CA GLY A 69 4.63 -0.63 12.30
C GLY A 69 4.78 0.89 12.34
N GLU A 70 4.81 1.51 11.18
CA GLU A 70 4.91 2.95 11.05
C GLU A 70 3.76 3.48 10.20
N PRO A 71 2.78 4.21 10.77
CA PRO A 71 1.72 4.83 9.99
C PRO A 71 2.21 6.08 9.25
N GLU A 72 1.57 6.37 8.13
CA GLU A 72 1.83 7.54 7.29
C GLU A 72 3.33 7.69 6.95
N VAL A 73 3.96 6.59 6.53
CA VAL A 73 5.36 6.62 6.10
C VAL A 73 5.47 7.13 4.68
N GLU A 74 6.22 8.19 4.51
CA GLU A 74 6.56 8.70 3.18
C GLU A 74 7.81 8.01 2.63
N THR A 75 7.64 7.19 1.60
CA THR A 75 8.73 6.57 0.85
C THR A 75 9.09 7.42 -0.35
N LYS A 76 10.38 7.71 -0.51
CA LYS A 76 10.89 8.41 -1.69
C LYS A 76 10.74 7.52 -2.92
N LEU A 77 9.99 7.98 -3.91
CA LEU A 77 9.90 7.36 -5.22
C LEU A 77 11.06 7.83 -6.14
N PRO A 78 11.31 7.12 -7.25
CA PRO A 78 12.25 7.59 -8.26
C PRO A 78 11.92 9.01 -8.72
N GLN A 79 12.94 9.81 -9.04
CA GLN A 79 12.82 11.22 -9.40
C GLN A 79 12.37 12.15 -8.25
N ARG A 80 12.63 13.46 -8.43
CA ARG A 80 12.23 14.50 -7.47
C ARG A 80 10.72 14.66 -7.42
N GLY A 81 10.21 14.99 -6.25
CA GLY A 81 8.81 15.29 -5.99
C GLY A 81 8.30 14.60 -4.75
N GLU A 82 7.00 14.64 -4.55
CA GLU A 82 6.31 14.05 -3.41
C GLU A 82 6.48 12.52 -3.41
N GLY A 83 6.83 11.95 -2.26
CA GLY A 83 6.93 10.52 -2.07
C GLY A 83 5.57 9.82 -2.04
N ARG A 84 5.59 8.52 -1.81
CA ARG A 84 4.39 7.74 -1.54
C ARG A 84 4.18 7.61 -0.03
N ASN A 85 3.03 8.04 0.47
CA ASN A 85 2.61 7.73 1.83
C ASN A 85 1.93 6.36 1.86
N HIS A 86 2.43 5.46 2.71
CA HIS A 86 1.74 4.23 3.09
C HIS A 86 0.83 4.54 4.27
N ASP A 87 -0.41 4.05 4.25
CA ASP A 87 -1.29 4.19 5.41
C ASP A 87 -0.69 3.49 6.64
N LEU A 88 -0.03 2.34 6.42
CA LEU A 88 0.81 1.69 7.40
C LEU A 88 1.93 0.89 6.69
N LEU A 89 3.14 1.02 7.18
CA LEU A 89 4.26 0.16 6.81
C LEU A 89 4.56 -0.76 7.99
N LEU A 90 4.46 -2.08 7.78
CA LEU A 90 4.93 -3.08 8.74
C LEU A 90 6.23 -3.68 8.23
N TYR A 91 7.19 -3.86 9.12
CA TYR A 91 8.42 -4.54 8.75
C TYR A 91 9.08 -5.26 9.92
N ASN A 92 9.81 -6.29 9.60
CA ASN A 92 10.78 -6.93 10.47
C ASN A 92 12.00 -7.37 9.64
N LYS A 93 12.87 -8.21 10.20
CA LYS A 93 14.06 -8.69 9.48
C LYS A 93 13.78 -9.64 8.30
N ASP A 94 12.55 -10.16 8.19
CA ASP A 94 12.20 -11.23 7.24
C ASP A 94 11.33 -10.71 6.07
N ILE A 95 10.56 -9.62 6.29
CA ILE A 95 9.58 -9.12 5.31
C ILE A 95 9.15 -7.68 5.58
N VAL A 96 8.74 -6.98 4.53
CA VAL A 96 8.05 -5.69 4.57
C VAL A 96 6.62 -5.86 4.06
N ILE A 97 5.64 -5.20 4.69
CA ILE A 97 4.24 -5.15 4.25
C ILE A 97 3.84 -3.68 4.12
N GLY A 98 3.65 -3.22 2.90
CA GLY A 98 3.05 -1.91 2.61
C GLY A 98 1.53 -2.05 2.55
N ILE A 99 0.82 -1.26 3.35
CA ILE A 99 -0.64 -1.36 3.47
C ILE A 99 -1.29 -0.11 2.90
N GLU A 100 -2.33 -0.32 2.10
CA GLU A 100 -3.26 0.68 1.57
C GLU A 100 -4.67 0.35 2.05
N ALA A 101 -5.33 1.29 2.69
CA ALA A 101 -6.68 1.16 3.21
C ALA A 101 -7.68 1.97 2.37
N LYS A 102 -8.81 1.37 2.03
CA LYS A 102 -9.92 2.00 1.30
C LYS A 102 -11.25 1.72 2.00
N VAL A 103 -12.13 2.70 2.01
CA VAL A 103 -13.54 2.50 2.37
C VAL A 103 -14.38 2.55 1.10
N ASN A 104 -14.81 3.72 0.69
CA ASN A 104 -15.61 3.90 -0.53
C ASN A 104 -14.87 4.69 -1.62
N GLU A 105 -13.75 5.29 -1.27
CA GLU A 105 -12.93 6.06 -2.21
C GLU A 105 -12.16 5.15 -3.19
N PRO A 106 -12.01 5.56 -4.45
CA PRO A 106 -11.23 4.81 -5.45
C PRO A 106 -9.71 4.90 -5.17
N PHE A 107 -8.92 4.13 -5.93
CA PHE A 107 -7.46 4.25 -5.97
C PHE A 107 -7.01 5.51 -6.72
N GLY A 108 -7.28 6.69 -6.14
CA GLY A 108 -7.01 7.98 -6.78
C GLY A 108 -8.03 8.31 -7.89
N ASP A 109 -7.90 9.51 -8.43
CA ASP A 109 -8.85 10.03 -9.40
C ASP A 109 -8.52 9.65 -10.83
N ASN A 110 -7.24 9.33 -11.13
CA ASN A 110 -6.75 9.18 -12.50
C ASN A 110 -6.06 7.84 -12.74
N GLY A 111 -6.30 7.28 -13.93
CA GLY A 111 -5.46 6.25 -14.51
C GLY A 111 -4.04 6.77 -14.81
N ILE A 112 -3.09 5.87 -14.94
CA ILE A 112 -1.68 6.25 -15.15
C ILE A 112 -1.45 7.04 -16.45
N HIS A 113 -2.17 6.71 -17.53
CA HIS A 113 -2.10 7.45 -18.79
C HIS A 113 -2.69 8.85 -18.68
N GLU A 114 -3.83 9.00 -18.00
CA GLU A 114 -4.45 10.29 -17.77
C GLU A 114 -3.54 11.19 -16.90
N GLU A 115 -2.93 10.60 -15.87
CA GLU A 115 -1.97 11.30 -15.02
C GLU A 115 -0.74 11.76 -15.80
N TYR A 116 -0.22 10.94 -16.71
CA TYR A 116 0.93 11.27 -17.55
C TYR A 116 0.62 12.41 -18.53
N ASN A 117 -0.56 12.37 -19.17
CA ASN A 117 -0.98 13.31 -20.21
C ASN A 117 -1.68 14.58 -19.65
N ASN A 118 -1.89 14.69 -18.35
CA ASN A 118 -2.49 15.88 -17.75
C ASN A 118 -1.57 17.10 -18.02
N PRO A 119 -2.10 18.19 -18.61
CA PRO A 119 -1.31 19.38 -18.91
C PRO A 119 -0.61 20.03 -17.70
N LYS A 120 -1.10 19.75 -16.49
CA LYS A 120 -0.52 20.23 -15.23
C LYS A 120 0.59 19.33 -14.70
N THR A 121 0.79 18.16 -15.29
CA THR A 121 1.83 17.21 -14.84
C THR A 121 3.21 17.71 -15.25
N SER A 122 4.08 17.89 -14.26
CA SER A 122 5.45 18.32 -14.48
C SER A 122 6.29 17.26 -15.20
N ASN A 123 7.36 17.69 -15.87
CA ASN A 123 8.30 16.74 -16.50
C ASN A 123 8.87 15.74 -15.49
N ASN A 124 9.23 16.17 -14.29
CA ASN A 124 9.71 15.26 -13.24
C ASN A 124 8.69 14.16 -12.89
N LYS A 125 7.39 14.48 -12.92
CA LYS A 125 6.33 13.48 -12.67
C LYS A 125 6.17 12.52 -13.85
N LYS A 126 6.33 13.00 -15.09
CA LYS A 126 6.33 12.14 -16.28
C LYS A 126 7.49 11.15 -16.25
N GLU A 127 8.71 11.64 -16.02
CA GLU A 127 9.90 10.82 -15.86
C GLU A 127 9.74 9.80 -14.71
N ARG A 128 9.09 10.19 -13.61
CA ARG A 128 8.74 9.26 -12.53
C ARG A 128 7.83 8.16 -13.01
N ILE A 129 6.77 8.48 -13.76
CA ILE A 129 5.85 7.49 -14.31
C ILE A 129 6.59 6.50 -15.20
N GLU A 130 7.48 6.97 -16.06
CA GLU A 130 8.32 6.12 -16.91
C GLU A 130 9.21 5.17 -16.09
N LYS A 131 9.85 5.68 -15.03
CA LYS A 131 10.66 4.85 -14.11
C LYS A 131 9.82 3.84 -13.31
N LEU A 132 8.59 4.20 -12.95
CA LEU A 132 7.66 3.28 -12.30
C LEU A 132 7.24 2.15 -13.25
N LEU A 133 6.97 2.46 -14.51
CA LEU A 133 6.68 1.44 -15.53
C LEU A 133 7.87 0.51 -15.73
N GLU A 134 9.08 1.07 -15.89
CA GLU A 134 10.30 0.27 -16.05
C GLU A 134 10.56 -0.67 -14.85
N MET A 135 10.26 -0.22 -13.63
CA MET A 135 10.43 -1.02 -12.41
C MET A 135 9.39 -2.14 -12.29
N ILE A 136 8.11 -1.85 -12.60
CA ILE A 136 6.97 -2.73 -12.26
C ILE A 136 6.56 -3.59 -13.45
N VAL A 137 6.60 -3.05 -14.65
CA VAL A 137 6.18 -3.71 -15.90
C VAL A 137 7.21 -3.46 -17.01
N PRO A 138 8.45 -3.94 -16.85
CA PRO A 138 9.54 -3.64 -17.77
C PRO A 138 9.17 -3.99 -19.22
N GLY A 139 9.49 -3.08 -20.14
CA GLY A 139 9.18 -3.24 -21.56
C GLY A 139 7.74 -2.82 -21.95
N LYS A 140 6.90 -2.41 -20.99
CA LYS A 140 5.58 -1.85 -21.27
C LYS A 140 5.65 -0.33 -21.41
N SER A 141 4.74 0.20 -22.25
CA SER A 141 4.60 1.63 -22.51
C SER A 141 3.33 2.18 -21.87
N ILE A 142 3.33 3.48 -21.59
CA ILE A 142 2.15 4.21 -21.15
C ILE A 142 1.01 4.16 -22.19
N GLU A 143 1.35 3.91 -23.46
CA GLU A 143 0.38 3.80 -24.57
C GLU A 143 -0.23 2.40 -24.72
N ASP A 144 0.28 1.40 -24.01
CA ASP A 144 -0.25 0.04 -24.09
C ASP A 144 -1.67 -0.02 -23.51
N LEU A 145 -2.58 -0.71 -24.21
CA LEU A 145 -4.00 -0.75 -23.85
C LEU A 145 -4.24 -1.33 -22.46
N GLU A 146 -3.44 -2.29 -22.05
CA GLU A 146 -3.50 -2.92 -20.73
C GLU A 146 -2.98 -2.01 -19.61
N ILE A 147 -2.14 -1.01 -19.93
CA ILE A 147 -1.55 -0.08 -18.96
C ILE A 147 -2.42 1.17 -18.77
N LYS A 148 -2.97 1.72 -19.86
CA LYS A 148 -3.65 3.03 -19.88
C LYS A 148 -4.62 3.30 -18.74
N ASN A 149 -5.44 2.30 -18.40
CA ASN A 149 -6.53 2.44 -17.46
C ASN A 149 -6.17 1.94 -16.04
N LEU A 150 -4.92 1.52 -15.82
CA LEU A 150 -4.50 1.13 -14.48
C LEU A 150 -4.31 2.36 -13.60
N GLN A 151 -4.69 2.23 -12.34
CA GLN A 151 -4.65 3.34 -11.39
C GLN A 151 -3.20 3.70 -11.02
N TYR A 152 -2.84 4.97 -11.20
CA TYR A 152 -1.51 5.50 -10.87
C TYR A 152 -1.12 5.23 -9.42
N GLN A 153 -2.10 5.28 -8.50
CA GLN A 153 -1.87 5.01 -7.09
C GLN A 153 -1.34 3.59 -6.84
N LEU A 154 -1.80 2.58 -7.60
CA LEU A 154 -1.32 1.20 -7.44
C LEU A 154 0.15 1.06 -7.84
N PHE A 155 0.60 1.75 -8.89
CA PHE A 155 2.02 1.80 -9.26
C PHE A 155 2.87 2.44 -8.18
N THR A 156 2.45 3.59 -7.65
CA THR A 156 3.21 4.28 -6.60
C THR A 156 3.26 3.50 -5.30
N ALA A 157 2.17 2.82 -4.92
CA ALA A 157 2.10 2.01 -3.71
C ALA A 157 2.98 0.75 -3.83
N THR A 158 2.94 0.07 -4.98
CA THR A 158 3.81 -1.08 -5.26
C THR A 158 5.27 -0.68 -5.22
N ALA A 159 5.66 0.39 -5.95
CA ALA A 159 7.03 0.89 -5.95
C ALA A 159 7.49 1.31 -4.56
N GLY A 160 6.64 2.00 -3.80
CA GLY A 160 6.93 2.37 -2.41
C GLY A 160 7.22 1.14 -1.55
N THR A 161 6.40 0.10 -1.63
CA THR A 161 6.58 -1.16 -0.89
C THR A 161 7.89 -1.86 -1.27
N LEU A 162 8.19 -1.93 -2.57
CA LEU A 162 9.44 -2.52 -3.08
C LEU A 162 10.68 -1.75 -2.60
N LEU A 163 10.63 -0.41 -2.68
CA LEU A 163 11.73 0.45 -2.26
C LEU A 163 11.96 0.40 -0.74
N GLU A 164 10.90 0.31 0.07
CA GLU A 164 11.04 0.08 1.51
C GLU A 164 11.65 -1.29 1.82
N ALA A 165 11.28 -2.34 1.09
CA ALA A 165 11.91 -3.64 1.23
C ALA A 165 13.40 -3.57 0.86
N TYR A 166 13.75 -2.90 -0.22
CA TYR A 166 15.13 -2.66 -0.63
C TYR A 166 15.93 -1.93 0.46
N ASP A 167 15.43 -0.79 0.95
CA ASP A 167 16.12 0.05 1.95
C ASP A 167 16.29 -0.66 3.30
N LYS A 168 15.36 -1.55 3.66
CA LYS A 168 15.44 -2.37 4.89
C LYS A 168 16.23 -3.67 4.71
N GLY A 169 16.78 -3.93 3.52
CA GLY A 169 17.57 -5.11 3.23
C GLY A 169 16.74 -6.39 3.06
N ASN A 170 15.42 -6.31 2.94
CA ASN A 170 14.53 -7.45 2.74
C ASN A 170 14.47 -7.87 1.27
N ASP A 171 14.37 -9.17 1.01
CA ASP A 171 14.12 -9.78 -0.31
C ASP A 171 12.67 -10.16 -0.55
N LYS A 172 11.78 -9.83 0.39
CA LYS A 172 10.35 -10.16 0.40
C LYS A 172 9.53 -8.97 0.85
N CYS A 173 8.42 -8.74 0.14
CA CYS A 173 7.43 -7.79 0.58
C CYS A 173 6.00 -8.22 0.20
N VAL A 174 5.02 -7.62 0.84
CA VAL A 174 3.60 -7.72 0.50
C VAL A 174 3.06 -6.33 0.24
N PHE A 175 2.38 -6.12 -0.87
CA PHE A 175 1.47 -5.01 -1.04
C PHE A 175 0.06 -5.48 -0.67
N LEU A 176 -0.42 -5.02 0.48
CA LEU A 176 -1.69 -5.42 1.06
C LEU A 176 -2.71 -4.29 0.92
N VAL A 177 -3.80 -4.57 0.23
CA VAL A 177 -4.96 -3.69 0.13
C VAL A 177 -6.04 -4.15 1.10
N LEU A 178 -6.54 -3.24 1.93
CA LEU A 178 -7.65 -3.48 2.84
C LEU A 178 -8.84 -2.64 2.42
N THR A 179 -9.93 -3.28 2.01
CA THR A 179 -11.17 -2.62 1.63
C THR A 179 -12.17 -2.74 2.76
N PHE A 180 -12.50 -1.61 3.38
CA PHE A 180 -13.44 -1.54 4.50
C PHE A 180 -14.85 -1.27 4.00
N HIS A 181 -15.83 -1.98 4.54
CA HIS A 181 -17.24 -1.76 4.25
C HIS A 181 -18.11 -2.02 5.48
N GLU A 182 -19.24 -1.36 5.57
CA GLU A 182 -20.25 -1.68 6.60
C GLU A 182 -20.80 -3.08 6.35
N LYS A 183 -21.11 -3.82 7.42
CA LYS A 183 -21.58 -5.22 7.33
C LYS A 183 -22.78 -5.43 6.41
N GLU A 184 -23.63 -4.41 6.27
CA GLU A 184 -24.83 -4.45 5.44
C GLU A 184 -24.58 -4.04 3.98
N HIS A 185 -23.34 -3.64 3.65
CA HIS A 185 -22.93 -3.22 2.31
C HIS A 185 -21.81 -4.10 1.81
N GLU A 186 -21.73 -4.25 0.49
CA GLU A 186 -20.57 -4.90 -0.13
C GLU A 186 -19.40 -3.91 -0.24
N ALA A 187 -18.18 -4.45 -0.21
CA ALA A 187 -16.99 -3.66 -0.53
C ALA A 187 -17.10 -3.03 -1.91
N ASN A 188 -16.51 -1.84 -2.10
CA ASN A 188 -16.57 -1.15 -3.39
C ASN A 188 -16.04 -2.05 -4.51
N PRO A 189 -16.90 -2.53 -5.44
CA PRO A 189 -16.52 -3.48 -6.48
C PRO A 189 -15.48 -2.90 -7.45
N ASP A 190 -15.48 -1.57 -7.64
CA ASP A 190 -14.54 -0.90 -8.55
C ASP A 190 -13.11 -0.98 -8.03
N ASN A 191 -12.89 -0.90 -6.72
CA ASN A 191 -11.56 -1.06 -6.11
C ASN A 191 -11.05 -2.49 -6.30
N LYS A 192 -11.88 -3.46 -6.06
CA LYS A 192 -11.55 -4.89 -6.24
C LYS A 192 -11.19 -5.20 -7.70
N GLU A 193 -12.00 -4.70 -8.61
CA GLU A 193 -11.74 -4.88 -10.04
C GLU A 193 -10.46 -4.16 -10.48
N ALA A 194 -10.23 -2.92 -10.03
CA ALA A 194 -9.03 -2.16 -10.33
C ALA A 194 -7.76 -2.86 -9.82
N PHE A 195 -7.79 -3.38 -8.58
CA PHE A 195 -6.67 -4.13 -8.03
C PHE A 195 -6.42 -5.43 -8.80
N LYS A 196 -7.47 -6.19 -9.09
CA LYS A 196 -7.37 -7.43 -9.88
C LYS A 196 -6.81 -7.18 -11.28
N LYS A 197 -7.27 -6.13 -11.98
CA LYS A 197 -6.71 -5.74 -13.29
C LYS A 197 -5.23 -5.41 -13.19
N PHE A 198 -4.85 -4.67 -12.16
CA PHE A 198 -3.44 -4.33 -11.91
C PHE A 198 -2.60 -5.58 -11.69
N VAL A 199 -3.01 -6.48 -10.81
CA VAL A 199 -2.29 -7.74 -10.53
C VAL A 199 -2.14 -8.61 -11.76
N ASN A 200 -3.19 -8.74 -12.59
CA ASN A 200 -3.15 -9.51 -13.84
C ASN A 200 -2.17 -8.96 -14.88
N VAL A 201 -1.83 -7.67 -14.81
CA VAL A 201 -0.84 -7.06 -15.72
C VAL A 201 0.58 -7.17 -15.16
N VAL A 202 0.71 -7.13 -13.83
CA VAL A 202 2.00 -7.11 -13.14
C VAL A 202 2.55 -8.52 -12.90
N CYS A 203 1.68 -9.48 -12.64
CA CYS A 203 2.04 -10.87 -12.35
C CYS A 203 1.77 -11.78 -13.55
N ASP A 204 2.46 -12.92 -13.59
CA ASP A 204 2.14 -13.99 -14.55
C ASP A 204 0.72 -14.52 -14.32
N GLU A 205 0.12 -15.08 -15.37
CA GLU A 205 -1.26 -15.56 -15.34
C GLU A 205 -1.51 -16.54 -14.17
N GLY A 206 -2.51 -16.22 -13.35
CA GLY A 206 -2.92 -17.02 -12.20
C GLY A 206 -2.00 -16.88 -10.97
N GLN A 207 -1.00 -15.99 -11.02
CA GLN A 207 -0.14 -15.68 -9.88
C GLN A 207 -0.60 -14.40 -9.18
N ASN A 208 -0.27 -14.32 -7.89
CA ASN A 208 -0.42 -13.08 -7.10
C ASN A 208 0.92 -12.58 -6.56
N SER A 209 2.02 -13.02 -7.13
CA SER A 209 3.37 -12.60 -6.77
C SER A 209 4.27 -12.47 -7.98
N GLN A 210 5.24 -11.57 -7.89
CA GLN A 210 6.23 -11.33 -8.93
C GLN A 210 7.58 -10.99 -8.29
N VAL A 211 8.66 -11.34 -8.98
CA VAL A 211 10.02 -10.93 -8.62
C VAL A 211 10.38 -9.68 -9.39
N PHE A 212 10.79 -8.64 -8.68
CA PHE A 212 11.17 -7.35 -9.23
C PHE A 212 12.66 -7.10 -9.03
N ARG A 213 13.32 -6.62 -10.06
CA ARG A 213 14.67 -6.08 -9.93
C ARG A 213 14.61 -4.64 -9.46
N VAL A 214 14.84 -4.42 -8.17
CA VAL A 214 14.73 -3.11 -7.52
C VAL A 214 16.11 -2.49 -7.33
N LYS A 215 16.23 -1.20 -7.63
CA LYS A 215 17.45 -0.41 -7.39
C LYS A 215 17.11 1.03 -7.05
N ARG A 216 18.00 1.69 -6.32
CA ARG A 216 18.02 3.14 -6.18
C ARG A 216 18.84 3.78 -7.31
N ASP A 217 18.68 5.09 -7.51
CA ASP A 217 19.35 5.82 -8.60
C ASP A 217 20.90 5.72 -8.54
N ASP A 218 21.47 5.50 -7.36
CA ASP A 218 22.90 5.38 -7.07
C ASP A 218 23.42 3.92 -7.06
N ASP A 219 22.54 2.94 -7.24
CA ASP A 219 22.89 1.53 -7.25
C ASP A 219 22.97 0.98 -8.68
N THR A 220 24.08 0.31 -8.99
CA THR A 220 24.33 -0.31 -10.30
C THR A 220 23.80 -1.74 -10.40
N GLU A 221 23.77 -2.47 -9.30
CA GLU A 221 23.42 -3.89 -9.31
C GLU A 221 21.94 -4.16 -9.03
N GLY A 222 21.35 -3.44 -8.06
CA GLY A 222 20.00 -3.68 -7.60
C GLY A 222 19.85 -5.00 -6.85
N LYS A 223 18.63 -5.29 -6.42
CA LYS A 223 18.27 -6.50 -5.66
C LYS A 223 16.98 -7.10 -6.18
N ASP A 224 16.91 -8.42 -6.25
CA ASP A 224 15.68 -9.13 -6.56
C ASP A 224 14.79 -9.20 -5.30
N ILE A 225 13.55 -8.72 -5.42
CA ILE A 225 12.57 -8.70 -4.35
C ILE A 225 11.30 -9.37 -4.84
N THR A 226 10.85 -10.39 -4.11
CA THR A 226 9.54 -11.01 -4.33
C THR A 226 8.47 -10.18 -3.65
N CYS A 227 7.47 -9.73 -4.42
CA CYS A 227 6.31 -9.03 -3.90
C CYS A 227 5.05 -9.85 -4.11
N TRP A 228 4.27 -10.04 -3.05
CA TRP A 228 2.92 -10.60 -3.10
C TRP A 228 1.89 -9.47 -3.10
N PHE A 229 0.84 -9.64 -3.90
CA PHE A 229 -0.30 -8.73 -4.03
C PHE A 229 -1.51 -9.37 -3.38
N ILE A 230 -1.98 -8.79 -2.29
CA ILE A 230 -3.05 -9.37 -1.48
C ILE A 230 -4.11 -8.32 -1.21
N GLU A 231 -5.38 -8.69 -1.38
CA GLU A 231 -6.53 -7.89 -1.02
C GLU A 231 -7.36 -8.59 0.05
N ARG A 232 -7.93 -7.82 0.98
CA ARG A 232 -8.85 -8.30 2.01
C ARG A 232 -10.00 -7.34 2.20
N ASP A 233 -11.20 -7.91 2.23
CA ASP A 233 -12.39 -7.18 2.61
C ASP A 233 -12.56 -7.24 4.14
N ILE A 234 -12.77 -6.08 4.75
CA ILE A 234 -12.95 -5.93 6.19
C ILE A 234 -14.34 -5.35 6.47
N ALA A 235 -15.24 -6.21 6.90
CA ALA A 235 -16.56 -5.78 7.33
C ALA A 235 -16.49 -5.15 8.73
N PHE A 236 -17.06 -3.95 8.91
CA PHE A 236 -17.17 -3.31 10.20
C PHE A 236 -18.62 -2.93 10.51
N THR A 237 -18.94 -2.83 11.79
CA THR A 237 -20.19 -2.21 12.24
C THR A 237 -19.84 -0.93 12.98
N PRO A 238 -20.61 0.16 12.81
CA PRO A 238 -20.38 1.41 13.54
C PRO A 238 -20.35 1.25 15.07
N GLN A 239 -20.88 0.15 15.58
CA GLN A 239 -20.95 -0.17 17.02
C GLN A 239 -19.84 -1.08 17.53
N THR A 240 -19.08 -1.73 16.67
CA THR A 240 -18.07 -2.74 17.08
C THR A 240 -16.84 -2.13 17.76
N PHE A 241 -16.71 -0.82 17.73
CA PHE A 241 -15.61 -0.07 18.34
C PHE A 241 -16.05 0.87 19.45
N LYS A 242 -17.22 0.64 20.09
CA LYS A 242 -17.55 1.32 21.34
C LYS A 242 -16.81 0.62 22.46
N ILE A 243 -15.80 1.30 22.99
CA ILE A 243 -15.23 0.98 24.28
C ILE A 243 -16.25 1.47 25.32
N ASP A 244 -16.81 0.54 26.12
CA ASP A 244 -17.50 0.86 27.35
C ASP A 244 -16.50 1.30 28.42
#